data_cc90aab1949630d0121065bc6e673a6f
#
_entry.id   cc90aab1949630d0121065bc6e673a6f
#
_cell.length_a   1.000
_cell.length_b   1.000
_cell.length_c   1.000
_cell.angle_alpha   90.00
_cell.angle_beta   90.00
_cell.angle_gamma   90.00
#
_symmetry.space_group_name_H-M   'P 1'
#
loop_
_entity.id
_entity.type
_entity.pdbx_description
1 polymer ?
#
loop_
_entity_poly.entity_id
_entity_poly.type
_entity_poly.pdbx_seq_one_letter_code
_entity_poly.pdbx_strand_id
1 'polypeptide(L)'
;VFIENDVRGMALTEKIFGSCREKHNFVVLNIGDGVGGSIFLNDSLYQGYGSMSGELGHMVVKRNSSEKCSCGKRGCLETEVSNVAVIKKVISQIKLNNYSSLKNILNEKGSLDIGDIINAVKEKDMLTLNIMNEAIYLTAHAIDGIISVINPEKIILFGAIFKSSFLFKMLVNEVEKV
;
A
#
# COMPACT_ATOMS: atom_id res chain seq x y z
N VAL A 1 3.59 30.19 -4.59
CA VAL A 1 3.80 28.86 -3.96
C VAL A 1 2.46 28.17 -3.94
N PHE A 2 2.36 27.00 -4.53
CA PHE A 2 1.16 26.15 -4.46
C PHE A 2 1.46 25.01 -3.49
N ILE A 3 0.50 24.65 -2.65
CA ILE A 3 0.56 23.51 -1.76
C ILE A 3 -0.40 22.46 -2.33
N GLU A 4 0.11 21.26 -2.58
CA GLU A 4 -0.68 20.13 -3.06
C GLU A 4 -0.38 18.89 -2.20
N ASN A 5 -1.30 17.93 -2.17
CA ASN A 5 -1.08 16.65 -1.54
C ASN A 5 0.10 15.93 -2.23
N ASP A 6 0.93 15.24 -1.45
CA ASP A 6 2.14 14.56 -1.94
C ASP A 6 1.85 13.53 -3.03
N VAL A 7 0.80 12.71 -2.88
CA VAL A 7 0.45 11.69 -3.89
C VAL A 7 -0.14 12.33 -5.16
N ARG A 8 -0.82 13.46 -5.05
CA ARG A 8 -1.23 14.25 -6.23
C ARG A 8 -0.04 14.85 -6.94
N GLY A 9 0.94 15.34 -6.18
CA GLY A 9 2.23 15.78 -6.71
C GLY A 9 2.96 14.65 -7.46
N MET A 10 2.94 13.43 -6.93
CA MET A 10 3.47 12.25 -7.63
C MET A 10 2.77 12.00 -8.97
N ALA A 11 1.42 12.07 -9.01
CA ALA A 11 0.68 11.88 -10.26
C ALA A 11 0.99 12.94 -11.30
N LEU A 12 1.08 14.21 -10.90
CA LEU A 12 1.49 15.29 -11.80
C LEU A 12 2.93 15.08 -12.32
N THR A 13 3.83 14.64 -11.45
CA THR A 13 5.22 14.31 -11.84
C THR A 13 5.25 13.18 -12.86
N GLU A 14 4.47 12.11 -12.66
CA GLU A 14 4.36 10.99 -13.61
C GLU A 14 3.76 11.42 -14.95
N LYS A 15 2.80 12.35 -14.95
CA LYS A 15 2.21 12.91 -16.18
C LYS A 15 3.20 13.78 -16.94
N ILE A 16 3.98 14.61 -16.26
CA ILE A 16 4.85 15.60 -16.93
C ILE A 16 6.21 14.99 -17.31
N PHE A 17 6.81 14.22 -16.41
CA PHE A 17 8.19 13.74 -16.52
C PHE A 17 8.33 12.22 -16.53
N GLY A 18 7.31 11.50 -16.06
CA GLY A 18 7.41 10.09 -15.78
C GLY A 18 6.85 9.19 -16.89
N SER A 19 6.36 8.04 -16.47
CA SER A 19 5.91 6.94 -17.33
C SER A 19 4.47 7.09 -17.83
N CYS A 20 3.76 8.17 -17.43
CA CYS A 20 2.38 8.47 -17.81
C CYS A 20 2.23 9.67 -18.76
N ARG A 21 3.30 10.11 -19.40
CA ARG A 21 3.26 11.27 -20.32
C ARG A 21 2.21 11.11 -21.41
N GLU A 22 2.13 9.92 -22.00
CA GLU A 22 1.20 9.55 -23.07
C GLU A 22 -0.10 8.88 -22.57
N LYS A 23 -0.34 8.91 -21.24
CA LYS A 23 -1.51 8.29 -20.64
C LYS A 23 -2.53 9.35 -20.23
N HIS A 24 -3.78 9.13 -20.64
CA HIS A 24 -4.89 10.05 -20.35
C HIS A 24 -5.63 9.70 -19.08
N ASN A 25 -5.63 8.41 -18.72
CA ASN A 25 -6.33 7.87 -17.55
C ASN A 25 -5.40 6.94 -16.78
N PHE A 26 -4.99 7.33 -15.60
CA PHE A 26 -4.14 6.49 -14.76
C PHE A 26 -4.40 6.75 -13.27
N VAL A 27 -3.96 5.82 -12.45
CA VAL A 27 -4.06 5.93 -11.00
C VAL A 27 -2.67 5.78 -10.39
N VAL A 28 -2.36 6.58 -9.39
CA VAL A 28 -1.20 6.41 -8.52
C VAL A 28 -1.69 5.87 -7.19
N LEU A 29 -1.06 4.81 -6.70
CA LEU A 29 -1.25 4.25 -5.36
C LEU A 29 0.10 4.22 -4.66
N ASN A 30 0.20 4.95 -3.56
CA ASN A 30 1.39 4.99 -2.70
C ASN A 30 1.11 4.22 -1.40
N ILE A 31 1.91 3.18 -1.13
CA ILE A 31 1.89 2.42 0.13
C ILE A 31 3.21 2.67 0.85
N GLY A 32 3.18 3.67 1.72
CA GLY A 32 4.26 4.07 2.62
C GLY A 32 3.85 3.87 4.08
N ASP A 33 4.21 4.80 4.93
CA ASP A 33 3.76 4.82 6.34
C ASP A 33 2.25 5.05 6.46
N GLY A 34 1.65 5.74 5.48
CA GLY A 34 0.23 5.76 5.19
C GLY A 34 -0.06 5.16 3.82
N VAL A 35 -1.33 5.20 3.40
CA VAL A 35 -1.74 4.82 2.04
C VAL A 35 -2.52 5.95 1.41
N GLY A 36 -1.98 6.48 0.31
CA GLY A 36 -2.61 7.53 -0.46
C GLY A 36 -2.83 7.13 -1.91
N GLY A 37 -3.74 7.82 -2.57
CA GLY A 37 -3.99 7.62 -3.98
C GLY A 37 -4.21 8.93 -4.73
N SER A 38 -4.09 8.86 -6.04
CA SER A 38 -4.41 9.96 -6.93
C SER A 38 -4.95 9.42 -8.24
N ILE A 39 -5.99 10.04 -8.74
CA ILE A 39 -6.69 9.61 -9.96
C ILE A 39 -6.50 10.70 -11.02
N PHE A 40 -6.06 10.30 -12.20
CA PHE A 40 -5.88 11.16 -13.35
C PHE A 40 -6.83 10.70 -14.45
N LEU A 41 -7.74 11.54 -14.88
CA LEU A 41 -8.76 11.23 -15.89
C LEU A 41 -8.83 12.34 -16.94
N ASN A 42 -8.90 11.94 -18.21
CA ASN A 42 -9.01 12.86 -19.34
C ASN A 42 -7.97 13.99 -19.27
N ASP A 43 -6.70 13.63 -19.09
CA ASP A 43 -5.55 14.54 -18.99
C ASP A 43 -5.58 15.51 -17.81
N SER A 44 -6.40 15.26 -16.80
CA SER A 44 -6.49 16.12 -15.63
C SER A 44 -6.55 15.35 -14.33
N LEU A 45 -6.02 15.97 -13.27
CA LEU A 45 -6.14 15.45 -11.92
C LEU A 45 -7.60 15.48 -11.48
N TYR A 46 -8.16 14.31 -11.21
CA TYR A 46 -9.54 14.20 -10.76
C TYR A 46 -9.63 14.53 -9.27
N GLN A 47 -10.23 15.64 -8.94
CA GLN A 47 -10.35 16.10 -7.56
C GLN A 47 -11.64 15.62 -6.87
N GLY A 48 -12.67 15.31 -7.65
CA GLY A 48 -13.99 14.98 -7.13
C GLY A 48 -14.69 16.20 -6.49
N TYR A 49 -15.85 15.95 -5.88
CA TYR A 49 -16.54 16.97 -5.11
C TYR A 49 -15.79 17.25 -3.79
N GLY A 50 -15.47 18.48 -3.52
CA GLY A 50 -14.75 18.88 -2.29
C GLY A 50 -13.29 18.45 -2.23
N SER A 51 -12.66 18.15 -3.37
CA SER A 51 -11.25 17.76 -3.47
C SER A 51 -10.84 16.54 -2.64
N MET A 52 -11.77 15.60 -2.42
CA MET A 52 -11.53 14.38 -1.62
C MET A 52 -11.39 13.12 -2.47
N SER A 53 -11.23 13.24 -3.79
CA SER A 53 -10.96 12.08 -4.64
C SER A 53 -9.55 11.54 -4.40
N GLY A 54 -9.40 10.22 -4.57
CA GLY A 54 -8.11 9.57 -4.42
C GLY A 54 -7.79 9.08 -3.01
N GLU A 55 -8.70 9.22 -2.06
CA GLU A 55 -8.55 8.70 -0.68
C GLU A 55 -8.61 7.16 -0.64
N LEU A 56 -7.81 6.51 -1.49
CA LEU A 56 -7.83 5.05 -1.70
C LEU A 56 -7.42 4.27 -0.44
N GLY A 57 -6.58 4.85 0.41
CA GLY A 57 -6.22 4.27 1.70
C GLY A 57 -7.40 4.05 2.64
N HIS A 58 -8.51 4.76 2.42
CA HIS A 58 -9.73 4.65 3.23
C HIS A 58 -10.79 3.71 2.64
N MET A 59 -10.47 2.96 1.56
CA MET A 59 -11.29 1.84 1.10
C MET A 59 -11.32 0.75 2.17
N VAL A 60 -12.52 0.26 2.52
CA VAL A 60 -12.66 -0.84 3.48
C VAL A 60 -12.41 -2.15 2.75
N VAL A 61 -11.28 -2.79 3.04
CA VAL A 61 -10.84 -4.05 2.43
C VAL A 61 -10.98 -5.26 3.36
N LYS A 62 -11.18 -5.01 4.66
CA LYS A 62 -11.32 -6.07 5.67
C LYS A 62 -12.48 -5.79 6.60
N ARG A 63 -13.62 -6.45 6.36
CA ARG A 63 -14.88 -6.19 7.08
C ARG A 63 -14.80 -6.35 8.60
N ASN A 64 -14.11 -7.37 9.07
CA ASN A 64 -14.05 -7.72 10.51
C ASN A 64 -12.72 -7.31 11.16
N SER A 65 -12.09 -6.25 10.68
CA SER A 65 -10.85 -5.75 11.28
C SER A 65 -11.11 -5.11 12.65
N SER A 66 -10.21 -5.39 13.61
CA SER A 66 -10.14 -4.68 14.88
C SER A 66 -9.50 -3.30 14.75
N GLU A 67 -8.72 -3.07 13.69
CA GLU A 67 -7.95 -1.84 13.49
C GLU A 67 -8.86 -0.67 13.11
N LYS A 68 -8.82 0.38 13.93
CA LYS A 68 -9.58 1.62 13.72
C LYS A 68 -8.74 2.61 12.90
N CYS A 69 -9.31 3.10 11.83
CA CYS A 69 -8.70 4.13 10.99
C CYS A 69 -8.97 5.53 11.56
N SER A 70 -8.07 6.47 11.24
CA SER A 70 -8.22 7.90 11.54
C SER A 70 -9.52 8.49 10.97
N CYS A 71 -10.01 7.96 9.84
CA CYS A 71 -11.28 8.36 9.23
C CYS A 71 -12.53 7.87 9.98
N GLY A 72 -12.37 7.15 11.10
CA GLY A 72 -13.44 6.61 11.94
C GLY A 72 -13.92 5.20 11.57
N LYS A 73 -13.63 4.72 10.36
CA LYS A 73 -13.97 3.36 9.91
C LYS A 73 -13.01 2.30 10.47
N ARG A 74 -13.32 1.02 10.24
CA ARG A 74 -12.43 -0.10 10.51
C ARG A 74 -12.11 -0.86 9.23
N GLY A 75 -10.91 -1.45 9.17
CA GLY A 75 -10.48 -2.28 8.03
C GLY A 75 -10.20 -1.50 6.74
N CYS A 76 -9.83 -0.23 6.88
CA CYS A 76 -9.34 0.55 5.75
C CYS A 76 -8.03 -0.03 5.22
N LEU A 77 -7.79 0.09 3.91
CA LEU A 77 -6.56 -0.40 3.27
C LEU A 77 -5.32 0.09 4.04
N GLU A 78 -5.26 1.36 4.40
CA GLU A 78 -4.15 1.93 5.17
C GLU A 78 -3.86 1.19 6.47
N THR A 79 -4.89 0.87 7.25
CA THR A 79 -4.73 0.18 8.54
C THR A 79 -4.36 -1.30 8.39
N GLU A 80 -4.44 -1.83 7.20
CA GLU A 80 -4.14 -3.23 6.92
C GLU A 80 -2.80 -3.43 6.22
N VAL A 81 -2.37 -2.50 5.33
CA VAL A 81 -1.24 -2.74 4.43
C VAL A 81 -0.12 -1.70 4.50
N SER A 82 -0.31 -0.56 5.20
CA SER A 82 0.75 0.43 5.34
C SER A 82 1.98 -0.14 6.05
N ASN A 83 3.15 0.46 5.86
CA ASN A 83 4.38 0.05 6.55
C ASN A 83 4.14 -0.04 8.06
N VAL A 84 3.50 1.01 8.64
CA VAL A 84 3.18 1.06 10.07
C VAL A 84 2.26 -0.08 10.49
N ALA A 85 1.25 -0.41 9.69
CA ALA A 85 0.32 -1.49 9.97
C ALA A 85 1.01 -2.86 9.95
N VAL A 86 1.83 -3.13 8.93
CA VAL A 86 2.57 -4.38 8.79
C VAL A 86 3.57 -4.56 9.93
N ILE A 87 4.37 -3.54 10.23
CA ILE A 87 5.35 -3.57 11.33
C ILE A 87 4.64 -3.82 12.66
N LYS A 88 3.55 -3.11 12.94
CA LYS A 88 2.74 -3.29 14.15
C LYS A 88 2.23 -4.73 14.29
N LYS A 89 1.73 -5.33 13.19
CA LYS A 89 1.26 -6.73 13.18
C LYS A 89 2.42 -7.68 13.51
N VAL A 90 3.58 -7.54 12.87
CA VAL A 90 4.75 -8.37 13.13
C VAL A 90 5.20 -8.27 14.60
N ILE A 91 5.36 -7.05 15.12
CA ILE A 91 5.75 -6.83 16.51
C ILE A 91 4.74 -7.47 17.47
N SER A 92 3.43 -7.33 17.22
CA SER A 92 2.40 -7.91 18.06
C SER A 92 2.48 -9.44 18.11
N GLN A 93 2.74 -10.08 16.98
CA GLN A 93 2.89 -11.53 16.90
C GLN A 93 4.16 -12.04 17.60
N ILE A 94 5.27 -11.30 17.49
CA ILE A 94 6.50 -11.62 18.23
C ILE A 94 6.26 -11.53 19.75
N LYS A 95 5.52 -10.52 20.20
CA LYS A 95 5.14 -10.35 21.63
C LYS A 95 4.24 -11.48 22.14
N LEU A 96 3.45 -12.11 21.26
CA LEU A 96 2.65 -13.31 21.55
C LEU A 96 3.47 -14.61 21.49
N ASN A 97 4.82 -14.50 21.45
CA ASN A 97 5.78 -15.61 21.37
C ASN A 97 5.71 -16.45 20.08
N ASN A 98 5.13 -15.92 19.01
CA ASN A 98 5.29 -16.52 17.70
C ASN A 98 6.73 -16.36 17.21
N TYR A 99 7.28 -17.44 16.63
CA TYR A 99 8.68 -17.43 16.18
C TYR A 99 8.86 -16.50 14.98
N SER A 100 9.89 -15.67 15.04
CA SER A 100 10.38 -14.87 13.91
C SER A 100 11.87 -14.57 14.10
N SER A 101 12.62 -14.55 13.01
CA SER A 101 14.02 -14.11 12.97
C SER A 101 14.19 -12.66 13.42
N LEU A 102 13.14 -11.85 13.28
CA LEU A 102 13.11 -10.43 13.69
C LEU A 102 13.11 -10.22 15.20
N LYS A 103 12.89 -11.26 16.00
CA LYS A 103 12.87 -11.13 17.48
C LYS A 103 14.17 -10.57 18.04
N ASN A 104 15.32 -11.03 17.52
CA ASN A 104 16.63 -10.53 17.97
C ASN A 104 16.84 -9.07 17.56
N ILE A 105 16.50 -8.72 16.32
CA ILE A 105 16.58 -7.34 15.82
C ILE A 105 15.70 -6.41 16.67
N LEU A 106 14.47 -6.83 16.96
CA LEU A 106 13.55 -6.07 17.80
C LEU A 106 14.11 -5.85 19.22
N ASN A 107 14.74 -6.87 19.81
CA ASN A 107 15.33 -6.78 21.15
C ASN A 107 16.56 -5.85 21.17
N GLU A 108 17.37 -5.85 20.14
CA GLU A 108 18.59 -5.04 20.04
C GLU A 108 18.29 -3.58 19.67
N LYS A 109 17.44 -3.35 18.65
CA LYS A 109 17.11 -2.00 18.15
C LYS A 109 15.94 -1.33 18.90
N GLY A 110 15.09 -2.10 19.58
CA GLY A 110 13.85 -1.62 20.19
C GLY A 110 12.72 -1.33 19.19
N SER A 111 12.99 -1.38 17.91
CA SER A 111 12.01 -1.13 16.82
C SER A 111 12.37 -1.91 15.56
N LEU A 112 11.40 -2.06 14.66
CA LEU A 112 11.60 -2.59 13.32
C LEU A 112 11.24 -1.53 12.30
N ASP A 113 11.88 -1.59 11.13
CA ASP A 113 11.50 -0.81 9.95
C ASP A 113 11.03 -1.72 8.81
N ILE A 114 10.53 -1.12 7.73
CA ILE A 114 10.00 -1.89 6.59
C ILE A 114 11.11 -2.64 5.85
N GLY A 115 12.35 -2.19 5.92
CA GLY A 115 13.51 -2.88 5.37
C GLY A 115 13.78 -4.19 6.10
N ASP A 116 13.69 -4.20 7.44
CA ASP A 116 13.79 -5.41 8.25
C ASP A 116 12.73 -6.44 7.82
N ILE A 117 11.47 -5.99 7.62
CA ILE A 117 10.37 -6.83 7.16
C ILE A 117 10.67 -7.43 5.78
N ILE A 118 11.08 -6.61 4.82
CA ILE A 118 11.38 -7.05 3.44
C ILE A 118 12.53 -8.06 3.45
N ASN A 119 13.54 -7.88 4.28
CA ASN A 119 14.66 -8.81 4.40
C ASN A 119 14.21 -10.14 5.01
N ALA A 120 13.42 -10.12 6.10
CA ALA A 120 12.88 -11.33 6.71
C ALA A 120 12.03 -12.14 5.73
N VAL A 121 11.22 -11.47 4.90
CA VAL A 121 10.48 -12.14 3.82
C VAL A 121 11.40 -12.84 2.83
N LYS A 122 12.50 -12.19 2.40
CA LYS A 122 13.50 -12.80 1.50
C LYS A 122 14.16 -14.02 2.13
N GLU A 123 14.39 -13.99 3.45
CA GLU A 123 14.95 -15.07 4.25
C GLU A 123 13.93 -16.15 4.62
N LYS A 124 12.70 -16.04 4.10
CA LYS A 124 11.60 -16.99 4.31
C LYS A 124 11.15 -17.09 5.78
N ASP A 125 11.21 -16.00 6.53
CA ASP A 125 10.58 -15.94 7.84
C ASP A 125 9.06 -16.13 7.70
N MET A 126 8.55 -17.23 8.23
CA MET A 126 7.16 -17.66 8.00
C MET A 126 6.14 -16.70 8.60
N LEU A 127 6.43 -16.09 9.77
CA LEU A 127 5.55 -15.11 10.37
C LEU A 127 5.39 -13.90 9.47
N THR A 128 6.51 -13.36 9.02
CA THR A 128 6.56 -12.18 8.17
C THR A 128 5.95 -12.43 6.79
N LEU A 129 6.22 -13.62 6.20
CA LEU A 129 5.61 -14.06 4.95
C LEU A 129 4.08 -14.12 5.04
N ASN A 130 3.53 -14.68 6.11
CA ASN A 130 2.07 -14.79 6.27
C ASN A 130 1.42 -13.40 6.38
N ILE A 131 2.02 -12.49 7.13
CA ILE A 131 1.51 -11.12 7.27
C ILE A 131 1.60 -10.36 5.93
N MET A 132 2.71 -10.53 5.20
CA MET A 132 2.88 -9.90 3.89
C MET A 132 1.96 -10.49 2.82
N ASN A 133 1.70 -11.81 2.85
CA ASN A 133 0.71 -12.43 1.97
C ASN A 133 -0.69 -11.83 2.16
N GLU A 134 -1.11 -11.64 3.41
CA GLU A 134 -2.39 -10.98 3.71
C GLU A 134 -2.41 -9.53 3.19
N ALA A 135 -1.34 -8.76 3.42
CA ALA A 135 -1.25 -7.39 2.94
C ALA A 135 -1.29 -7.30 1.40
N ILE A 136 -0.59 -8.21 0.71
CA ILE A 136 -0.61 -8.32 -0.75
C ILE A 136 -2.00 -8.68 -1.26
N TYR A 137 -2.65 -9.68 -0.64
CA TYR A 137 -4.01 -10.09 -0.98
C TYR A 137 -5.00 -8.91 -0.89
N LEU A 138 -4.97 -8.16 0.22
CA LEU A 138 -5.84 -7.00 0.41
C LEU A 138 -5.52 -5.86 -0.57
N THR A 139 -4.24 -5.68 -0.91
CA THR A 139 -3.81 -4.70 -1.91
C THR A 139 -4.31 -5.09 -3.31
N ALA A 140 -4.24 -6.37 -3.67
CA ALA A 140 -4.74 -6.87 -4.96
C ALA A 140 -6.24 -6.61 -5.11
N HIS A 141 -7.04 -6.89 -4.08
CA HIS A 141 -8.48 -6.60 -4.09
C HIS A 141 -8.80 -5.11 -4.19
N ALA A 142 -7.99 -4.26 -3.54
CA ALA A 142 -8.14 -2.81 -3.70
C ALA A 142 -7.83 -2.37 -5.14
N ILE A 143 -6.80 -2.95 -5.77
CA ILE A 143 -6.43 -2.69 -7.16
C ILE A 143 -7.55 -3.17 -8.11
N ASP A 144 -8.10 -4.35 -7.90
CA ASP A 144 -9.24 -4.86 -8.67
C ASP A 144 -10.45 -3.90 -8.59
N GLY A 145 -10.80 -3.44 -7.39
CA GLY A 145 -11.83 -2.43 -7.21
C GLY A 145 -11.54 -1.13 -7.98
N ILE A 146 -10.30 -0.67 -8.00
CA ILE A 146 -9.87 0.50 -8.77
C ILE A 146 -10.02 0.24 -10.28
N ILE A 147 -9.59 -0.92 -10.75
CA ILE A 147 -9.74 -1.32 -12.16
C ILE A 147 -11.21 -1.36 -12.55
N SER A 148 -12.05 -2.00 -11.74
CA SER A 148 -13.48 -2.16 -12.01
C SER A 148 -14.24 -0.83 -12.08
N VAL A 149 -13.83 0.17 -11.29
CA VAL A 149 -14.54 1.48 -11.21
C VAL A 149 -13.94 2.51 -12.17
N ILE A 150 -12.63 2.56 -12.30
CA ILE A 150 -11.92 3.62 -13.06
C ILE A 150 -11.53 3.14 -14.46
N ASN A 151 -11.25 1.83 -14.63
CA ASN A 151 -10.69 1.25 -15.85
C ASN A 151 -9.49 2.05 -16.39
N PRO A 152 -8.44 2.26 -15.59
CA PRO A 152 -7.32 3.10 -15.98
C PRO A 152 -6.42 2.40 -17.01
N GLU A 153 -5.75 3.16 -17.86
CA GLU A 153 -4.72 2.66 -18.77
C GLU A 153 -3.48 2.14 -18.03
N LYS A 154 -3.25 2.66 -16.82
CA LYS A 154 -2.09 2.32 -16.00
C LYS A 154 -2.35 2.59 -14.53
N ILE A 155 -1.83 1.71 -13.67
CA ILE A 155 -1.72 1.94 -12.22
C ILE A 155 -0.23 2.00 -11.89
N ILE A 156 0.17 3.06 -11.19
CA ILE A 156 1.55 3.24 -10.72
C ILE A 156 1.58 3.01 -9.23
N LEU A 157 2.50 2.15 -8.80
CA LEU A 157 2.67 1.78 -7.41
C LEU A 157 3.95 2.40 -6.85
N PHE A 158 3.82 3.18 -5.79
CA PHE A 158 4.93 3.71 -5.01
C PHE A 158 4.97 3.04 -3.64
N GLY A 159 6.17 2.89 -3.10
CA GLY A 159 6.42 2.35 -1.77
C GLY A 159 7.62 1.40 -1.73
N ALA A 160 8.19 1.21 -0.54
CA ALA A 160 9.37 0.37 -0.35
C ALA A 160 9.09 -1.10 -0.70
N ILE A 161 7.90 -1.59 -0.42
CA ILE A 161 7.46 -2.97 -0.69
C ILE A 161 7.59 -3.29 -2.18
N PHE A 162 7.23 -2.35 -3.06
CA PHE A 162 7.25 -2.55 -4.52
C PHE A 162 8.64 -2.48 -5.15
N LYS A 163 9.66 -2.01 -4.41
CA LYS A 163 11.07 -2.09 -4.82
C LYS A 163 11.62 -3.51 -4.70
N SER A 164 10.99 -4.38 -3.92
CA SER A 164 11.33 -5.79 -3.86
C SER A 164 10.71 -6.51 -5.05
N SER A 165 11.53 -6.98 -5.99
CA SER A 165 11.05 -7.73 -7.17
C SER A 165 10.25 -8.98 -6.78
N PHE A 166 10.60 -9.61 -5.65
CA PHE A 166 9.86 -10.75 -5.11
C PHE A 166 8.44 -10.37 -4.69
N LEU A 167 8.29 -9.34 -3.84
CA LEU A 167 6.98 -8.88 -3.37
C LEU A 167 6.14 -8.28 -4.49
N PHE A 168 6.77 -7.54 -5.41
CA PHE A 168 6.07 -7.02 -6.58
C PHE A 168 5.51 -8.14 -7.45
N LYS A 169 6.30 -9.19 -7.71
CA LYS A 169 5.83 -10.37 -8.46
C LYS A 169 4.68 -11.09 -7.76
N MET A 170 4.74 -11.20 -6.42
CA MET A 170 3.63 -11.76 -5.64
C MET A 170 2.34 -10.95 -5.82
N LEU A 171 2.44 -9.62 -5.78
CA LEU A 171 1.28 -8.75 -6.01
C LEU A 171 0.71 -8.91 -7.42
N VAL A 172 1.56 -8.89 -8.46
CA VAL A 172 1.11 -9.09 -9.85
C VAL A 172 0.37 -10.43 -9.98
N ASN A 173 0.96 -11.51 -9.49
CA ASN A 173 0.32 -12.83 -9.52
C ASN A 173 -1.01 -12.87 -8.75
N GLU A 174 -1.17 -12.05 -7.71
CA GLU A 174 -2.42 -12.01 -6.95
C GLU A 174 -3.48 -11.17 -7.66
N VAL A 175 -3.09 -10.06 -8.29
CA VAL A 175 -3.99 -9.23 -9.12
C VAL A 175 -4.52 -10.01 -10.33
N GLU A 176 -3.70 -10.91 -10.92
CA GLU A 176 -4.12 -11.75 -12.05
C GLU A 176 -5.16 -12.82 -11.68
N LYS A 177 -5.38 -13.09 -10.39
CA LYS A 177 -6.35 -14.09 -9.90
C LYS A 177 -7.72 -13.51 -9.56
N VAL A 178 -7.77 -12.23 -9.31
CA VAL A 178 -9.01 -11.51 -8.95
C VAL A 178 -9.58 -10.79 -10.15
#